data_cbce01ef045d222280d9a0c3ff6934b9
#
_entry.id   cbce01ef045d222280d9a0c3ff6934b9
#
_cell.length_a   1.000
_cell.length_b   1.000
_cell.length_c   1.000
_cell.angle_alpha   90.00
_cell.angle_beta   90.00
_cell.angle_gamma   90.00
#
_symmetry.space_group_name_H-M   'P 1'
#
loop_
_entity.id
_entity.type
_entity.pdbx_description
1 polymer ?
#
loop_
_entity_poly.entity_id
_entity_poly.type
_entity_poly.pdbx_seq_one_letter_code
_entity_poly.pdbx_strand_id
1 'polypeptide(L)'
;MDMCGFPKNIYYYYQSWWTDKDVLHISPHWNWSQTPGGKGKEGQPIDVWVNTNADNVELFLNGKTLGKKDMPRNGHLQWAVNYEPGTLEAVAYKNEKKLTTKVQTTGQPSEVVVTPYKTTMLADGRDATVINITAVDRQGHEVPDANNLVKFSISGDAKIIGAGNGDPSSHEPDKIFDGNWQRHLFNGKCQVIIQSGKTASTIKFEAKSDGLYTGSTDIFTIHPAIPQTITSNKNIQTSKKKIGKVLGADISFLPQLEDRGMKFSDKAVQKDAIEILKDHGFNYIRLRIFNNPASDSGYSPKKGFCDLEHTKQMAKRIKTAGLKFLLDFHYSDTWADPGKQFKPSAWKGLSFSDLKDSVYEFTKKVISELKVQGTPPDMVQIGNEINHGMIWPDGHIGHLDSLAQLIKAGTDAVLKVDPSIILLLHVALGGQNDESVWFINNMLARGVYFDVIGESYYPKWHGTLDDLRNNLTDLAKRYSKDIIVVEYSQLKKEVNEIAFNLPDDRGKGTFIWEPLNTWEKIFDEKGNENELMMQYDEINKRFLKK
;
A
#
# COMPACT_ATOMS: atom_id res chain seq x y z
N MET A 1 -14.69 5.33 23.07
CA MET A 1 -15.12 4.28 22.12
C MET A 1 -16.55 3.89 22.44
N ASP A 2 -17.33 3.51 21.46
CA ASP A 2 -18.61 2.83 21.66
C ASP A 2 -18.42 1.31 21.82
N MET A 3 -19.50 0.54 21.86
CA MET A 3 -19.44 -0.93 22.04
C MET A 3 -18.81 -1.69 20.86
N CYS A 4 -18.80 -1.08 19.66
CA CYS A 4 -18.16 -1.64 18.47
C CYS A 4 -16.74 -1.10 18.24
N GLY A 5 -16.22 -0.28 19.15
CA GLY A 5 -14.89 0.30 19.03
C GLY A 5 -14.82 1.55 18.16
N PHE A 6 -15.93 2.11 17.70
CA PHE A 6 -15.92 3.38 16.98
C PHE A 6 -15.61 4.55 17.96
N PRO A 7 -14.74 5.49 17.57
CA PRO A 7 -14.38 6.60 18.44
C PRO A 7 -15.58 7.53 18.65
N LYS A 8 -15.91 7.82 19.93
CA LYS A 8 -16.83 8.89 20.32
C LYS A 8 -16.09 10.22 20.40
N ASN A 9 -16.81 11.36 20.37
CA ASN A 9 -16.18 12.69 20.44
C ASN A 9 -15.20 12.84 21.60
N ILE A 10 -15.50 12.29 22.78
CA ILE A 10 -14.64 12.34 23.96
C ILE A 10 -13.30 11.59 23.76
N TYR A 11 -13.23 10.62 22.84
CA TYR A 11 -11.98 9.93 22.49
C TYR A 11 -10.93 10.93 21.99
N TYR A 12 -11.33 11.86 21.13
CA TYR A 12 -10.44 12.85 20.54
C TYR A 12 -9.96 13.89 21.57
N TYR A 13 -10.76 14.16 22.62
CA TYR A 13 -10.30 14.96 23.75
C TYR A 13 -9.13 14.29 24.46
N TYR A 14 -9.27 13.01 24.84
CA TYR A 14 -8.17 12.29 25.48
C TYR A 14 -6.96 12.12 24.54
N GLN A 15 -7.19 11.84 23.27
CA GLN A 15 -6.11 11.74 22.28
C GLN A 15 -5.34 13.06 22.17
N SER A 16 -5.99 14.21 22.22
CA SER A 16 -5.34 15.51 22.16
C SER A 16 -4.33 15.73 23.29
N TRP A 17 -4.56 15.14 24.46
CA TRP A 17 -3.75 15.40 25.64
C TRP A 17 -2.83 14.26 26.05
N TRP A 18 -3.05 13.06 25.51
CA TRP A 18 -2.32 11.86 25.90
C TRP A 18 -1.39 11.32 24.81
N THR A 19 -1.36 11.96 23.63
CA THR A 19 -0.47 11.56 22.55
C THR A 19 0.20 12.77 21.89
N ASP A 20 1.36 12.54 21.25
CA ASP A 20 2.05 13.55 20.45
C ASP A 20 1.53 13.62 19.01
N LYS A 21 0.63 12.71 18.62
CA LYS A 21 0.01 12.69 17.28
C LYS A 21 -0.76 13.98 17.05
N ASP A 22 -0.75 14.46 15.81
CA ASP A 22 -1.58 15.60 15.45
C ASP A 22 -3.06 15.24 15.57
N VAL A 23 -3.79 15.98 16.37
CA VAL A 23 -5.23 15.82 16.59
C VAL A 23 -5.94 17.12 16.26
N LEU A 24 -6.95 17.02 15.40
CA LEU A 24 -7.90 18.11 15.13
C LEU A 24 -9.25 17.48 14.78
N HIS A 25 -10.21 17.61 15.68
CA HIS A 25 -11.52 16.97 15.57
C HIS A 25 -12.63 17.97 15.89
N ILE A 26 -13.60 18.10 14.97
CA ILE A 26 -14.81 18.89 15.14
C ILE A 26 -15.94 17.98 15.61
N SER A 27 -16.72 18.43 16.57
CA SER A 27 -17.95 17.77 17.01
C SER A 27 -19.04 18.80 17.33
N PRO A 28 -20.32 18.44 17.18
CA PRO A 28 -20.87 17.22 16.59
C PRO A 28 -20.75 17.18 15.05
N HIS A 29 -21.35 16.17 14.42
CA HIS A 29 -21.53 16.16 12.97
C HIS A 29 -22.33 17.37 12.48
N TRP A 30 -22.29 17.65 11.16
CA TRP A 30 -22.96 18.81 10.59
C TRP A 30 -24.16 18.43 9.70
N ASN A 31 -25.06 17.55 10.23
CA ASN A 31 -26.23 17.01 9.51
C ASN A 31 -27.49 17.14 10.37
N TRP A 32 -27.99 18.38 10.50
CA TRP A 32 -29.11 18.68 11.40
C TRP A 32 -30.42 19.00 10.67
N SER A 33 -30.40 19.19 9.35
CA SER A 33 -31.58 19.53 8.56
C SER A 33 -32.48 18.33 8.28
N GLN A 34 -31.96 17.09 8.36
CA GLN A 34 -32.60 15.86 7.88
C GLN A 34 -32.80 14.79 8.95
N THR A 35 -32.59 15.10 10.23
CA THR A 35 -32.72 14.12 11.30
C THR A 35 -34.17 13.62 11.39
N PRO A 36 -34.46 12.30 11.27
CA PRO A 36 -35.79 11.75 11.50
C PRO A 36 -36.26 12.09 12.92
N GLY A 37 -37.36 12.83 13.04
CA GLY A 37 -37.85 13.34 14.33
C GLY A 37 -37.10 14.56 14.87
N GLY A 38 -36.05 15.02 14.20
CA GLY A 38 -35.37 16.28 14.47
C GLY A 38 -36.16 17.43 13.85
N LYS A 39 -36.56 18.42 14.65
CA LYS A 39 -36.94 19.73 14.13
C LYS A 39 -35.73 20.27 13.40
N GLY A 40 -35.83 20.60 12.11
CA GLY A 40 -34.74 21.22 11.36
C GLY A 40 -34.16 22.36 12.20
N LYS A 41 -32.87 22.31 12.46
CA LYS A 41 -32.19 23.29 13.32
C LYS A 41 -31.64 24.48 12.53
N GLU A 42 -32.15 24.69 11.32
CA GLU A 42 -31.73 25.79 10.47
C GLU A 42 -31.89 27.13 11.19
N GLY A 43 -30.83 27.92 11.25
CA GLY A 43 -30.80 29.18 12.01
C GLY A 43 -30.67 29.04 13.53
N GLN A 44 -30.71 27.81 14.10
CA GLN A 44 -30.58 27.63 15.55
C GLN A 44 -29.12 27.41 15.94
N PRO A 45 -28.69 27.86 17.15
CA PRO A 45 -27.33 27.67 17.62
C PRO A 45 -27.04 26.21 17.94
N ILE A 46 -25.92 25.73 17.42
CA ILE A 46 -25.32 24.43 17.72
C ILE A 46 -24.02 24.69 18.48
N ASP A 47 -23.83 24.00 19.60
CA ASP A 47 -22.56 24.01 20.31
C ASP A 47 -21.54 23.15 19.56
N VAL A 48 -20.59 23.82 18.91
CA VAL A 48 -19.50 23.18 18.19
C VAL A 48 -18.27 23.12 19.06
N TRP A 49 -17.74 21.93 19.27
CA TRP A 49 -16.51 21.71 20.01
C TRP A 49 -15.39 21.28 19.07
N VAL A 50 -14.20 21.82 19.33
CA VAL A 50 -12.98 21.38 18.63
C VAL A 50 -11.98 20.87 19.66
N ASN A 51 -11.61 19.60 19.51
CA ASN A 51 -10.57 18.95 20.29
C ASN A 51 -9.28 18.91 19.47
N THR A 52 -8.19 19.43 20.03
CA THR A 52 -6.90 19.48 19.34
C THR A 52 -5.74 19.61 20.34
N ASN A 53 -4.55 19.25 19.89
CA ASN A 53 -3.29 19.59 20.58
C ASN A 53 -2.48 20.63 19.79
N ALA A 54 -3.13 21.41 18.94
CA ALA A 54 -2.55 22.56 18.25
C ALA A 54 -2.58 23.82 19.13
N ASP A 55 -1.84 24.86 18.76
CA ASP A 55 -1.71 26.10 19.53
C ASP A 55 -2.98 26.96 19.45
N ASN A 56 -3.64 26.99 18.29
CA ASN A 56 -4.84 27.75 18.03
C ASN A 56 -5.68 27.14 16.91
N VAL A 57 -6.94 27.51 16.83
CA VAL A 57 -7.89 27.08 15.81
C VAL A 57 -8.71 28.27 15.32
N GLU A 58 -8.88 28.35 14.01
CA GLU A 58 -9.87 29.19 13.35
C GLU A 58 -10.96 28.31 12.75
N LEU A 59 -12.23 28.64 13.05
CA LEU A 59 -13.40 27.92 12.58
C LEU A 59 -14.06 28.68 11.43
N PHE A 60 -14.51 27.95 10.42
CA PHE A 60 -15.17 28.51 9.23
C PHE A 60 -16.48 27.76 8.96
N LEU A 61 -17.54 28.51 8.63
CA LEU A 61 -18.78 27.95 8.08
C LEU A 61 -18.95 28.48 6.66
N ASN A 62 -19.02 27.55 5.69
CA ASN A 62 -19.15 27.87 4.27
C ASN A 62 -18.09 28.88 3.78
N GLY A 63 -16.86 28.74 4.27
CA GLY A 63 -15.73 29.63 3.94
C GLY A 63 -15.72 30.96 4.70
N LYS A 64 -16.76 31.29 5.51
CA LYS A 64 -16.81 32.49 6.33
C LYS A 64 -16.25 32.19 7.71
N THR A 65 -15.29 33.01 8.18
CA THR A 65 -14.69 32.84 9.49
C THR A 65 -15.69 33.07 10.63
N LEU A 66 -15.63 32.20 11.61
CA LEU A 66 -16.35 32.32 12.90
C LEU A 66 -15.41 32.74 14.03
N GLY A 67 -14.19 33.13 13.68
CA GLY A 67 -13.16 33.59 14.57
C GLY A 67 -12.14 32.56 14.99
N LYS A 68 -11.00 33.07 15.42
CA LYS A 68 -9.85 32.29 15.89
C LYS A 68 -9.81 32.29 17.41
N LYS A 69 -9.42 31.13 17.98
CA LYS A 69 -9.26 30.97 19.44
C LYS A 69 -7.96 30.21 19.73
N ASP A 70 -7.27 30.65 20.79
CA ASP A 70 -6.11 29.94 21.31
C ASP A 70 -6.54 28.74 22.13
N MET A 71 -5.78 27.65 22.04
CA MET A 71 -6.11 26.38 22.70
C MET A 71 -5.70 26.40 24.18
N PRO A 72 -6.65 26.33 25.13
CA PRO A 72 -6.29 26.22 26.54
C PRO A 72 -5.76 24.80 26.83
N ARG A 73 -4.70 24.72 27.63
CA ARG A 73 -4.14 23.44 28.06
C ARG A 73 -5.19 22.60 28.80
N ASN A 74 -5.29 21.33 28.45
CA ASN A 74 -6.26 20.34 28.97
C ASN A 74 -7.73 20.78 28.80
N GLY A 75 -8.00 21.67 27.85
CA GLY A 75 -9.32 22.14 27.50
C GLY A 75 -9.82 21.64 26.15
N HIS A 76 -10.84 22.30 25.67
CA HIS A 76 -11.37 22.22 24.30
C HIS A 76 -11.82 23.60 23.88
N LEU A 77 -11.99 23.82 22.58
CA LEU A 77 -12.57 25.07 22.08
C LEU A 77 -14.04 24.86 21.76
N GLN A 78 -14.84 25.94 21.98
CA GLN A 78 -16.28 25.91 21.77
C GLN A 78 -16.74 27.15 21.00
N TRP A 79 -17.66 26.96 20.05
CA TRP A 79 -18.38 28.02 19.32
C TRP A 79 -19.88 27.75 19.36
N ALA A 80 -20.70 28.76 19.61
CA ALA A 80 -22.11 28.70 19.32
C ALA A 80 -22.31 29.10 17.85
N VAL A 81 -22.66 28.16 17.00
CA VAL A 81 -22.76 28.35 15.54
C VAL A 81 -24.21 28.19 15.11
N ASN A 82 -24.81 29.22 14.52
CA ASN A 82 -26.12 29.04 13.91
C ASN A 82 -26.02 28.08 12.73
N TYR A 83 -26.81 27.02 12.77
CA TYR A 83 -26.75 25.98 11.76
C TYR A 83 -27.19 26.49 10.39
N GLU A 84 -26.33 26.37 9.43
CA GLU A 84 -26.59 26.50 7.99
C GLU A 84 -26.05 25.25 7.29
N PRO A 85 -26.80 24.64 6.35
CA PRO A 85 -26.27 23.54 5.57
C PRO A 85 -24.99 23.92 4.83
N GLY A 86 -24.04 22.99 4.77
CA GLY A 86 -22.77 23.20 4.09
C GLY A 86 -21.59 22.59 4.83
N THR A 87 -20.45 23.26 4.81
CA THR A 87 -19.19 22.78 5.36
C THR A 87 -18.76 23.61 6.56
N LEU A 88 -18.53 22.95 7.68
CA LEU A 88 -17.87 23.49 8.86
C LEU A 88 -16.41 22.98 8.86
N GLU A 89 -15.46 23.90 8.76
CA GLU A 89 -14.03 23.61 8.65
C GLU A 89 -13.25 24.23 9.81
N ALA A 90 -12.34 23.46 10.40
CA ALA A 90 -11.38 23.96 11.36
C ALA A 90 -9.99 23.97 10.76
N VAL A 91 -9.29 25.08 10.91
CA VAL A 91 -7.89 25.29 10.55
C VAL A 91 -7.11 25.55 11.82
N ALA A 92 -6.11 24.72 12.10
CA ALA A 92 -5.29 24.82 13.30
C ALA A 92 -3.81 24.92 12.94
N TYR A 93 -3.02 25.49 13.84
CA TYR A 93 -1.57 25.57 13.71
C TYR A 93 -0.92 24.95 14.94
N LYS A 94 0.04 24.03 14.70
CA LYS A 94 0.87 23.39 15.73
C LYS A 94 2.33 23.52 15.32
N ASN A 95 3.11 24.29 16.09
CA ASN A 95 4.51 24.57 15.75
C ASN A 95 4.65 25.00 14.26
N GLU A 96 3.85 25.98 13.83
CA GLU A 96 3.77 26.48 12.44
C GLU A 96 3.19 25.49 11.40
N LYS A 97 3.01 24.22 11.75
CA LYS A 97 2.36 23.24 10.90
C LYS A 97 0.86 23.48 10.83
N LYS A 98 0.33 23.62 9.61
CA LYS A 98 -1.11 23.77 9.37
C LYS A 98 -1.79 22.40 9.40
N LEU A 99 -2.87 22.30 10.20
CA LEU A 99 -3.79 21.15 10.24
C LEU A 99 -5.16 21.61 9.77
N THR A 100 -5.87 20.77 9.05
CA THR A 100 -7.25 21.04 8.61
C THR A 100 -8.14 19.83 8.81
N THR A 101 -9.39 20.07 9.22
CA THR A 101 -10.44 19.04 9.26
C THR A 101 -11.78 19.68 8.96
N LYS A 102 -12.73 18.90 8.47
CA LYS A 102 -14.07 19.37 8.16
C LYS A 102 -15.14 18.35 8.51
N VAL A 103 -16.31 18.86 8.85
CA VAL A 103 -17.58 18.12 8.85
C VAL A 103 -18.55 18.84 7.93
N GLN A 104 -19.46 18.13 7.30
CA GLN A 104 -20.34 18.74 6.30
C GLN A 104 -21.74 18.13 6.33
N THR A 105 -22.71 18.91 5.87
CA THR A 105 -24.06 18.43 5.61
C THR A 105 -24.00 17.46 4.45
N THR A 106 -24.59 16.28 4.61
CA THR A 106 -24.64 15.21 3.62
C THR A 106 -25.99 15.12 2.95
N GLY A 107 -26.06 14.43 1.81
CA GLY A 107 -27.30 13.99 1.20
C GLY A 107 -27.95 12.83 1.97
N GLN A 108 -29.08 12.34 1.42
CA GLN A 108 -29.69 11.09 1.92
C GLN A 108 -28.73 9.91 1.66
N PRO A 109 -28.75 8.88 2.52
CA PRO A 109 -28.02 7.65 2.26
C PRO A 109 -28.34 7.11 0.86
N SER A 110 -27.32 6.71 0.12
CA SER A 110 -27.47 6.16 -1.24
C SER A 110 -26.77 4.83 -1.43
N GLU A 111 -25.74 4.56 -0.63
CA GLU A 111 -24.90 3.37 -0.77
C GLU A 111 -24.44 2.87 0.60
N VAL A 112 -24.25 1.55 0.68
CA VAL A 112 -23.61 0.88 1.81
C VAL A 112 -22.16 0.59 1.44
N VAL A 113 -21.21 1.17 2.15
CA VAL A 113 -19.77 0.91 1.99
C VAL A 113 -19.32 -0.14 2.98
N VAL A 114 -18.57 -1.14 2.49
CA VAL A 114 -18.06 -2.29 3.25
C VAL A 114 -16.55 -2.19 3.33
N THR A 115 -16.01 -2.12 4.55
CA THR A 115 -14.56 -1.96 4.77
C THR A 115 -14.06 -3.01 5.76
N PRO A 116 -13.43 -4.10 5.30
CA PRO A 116 -12.84 -5.09 6.18
C PRO A 116 -11.56 -4.56 6.84
N TYR A 117 -11.31 -4.95 8.08
CA TYR A 117 -10.06 -4.62 8.78
C TYR A 117 -8.86 -5.32 8.14
N LYS A 118 -9.03 -6.56 7.71
CA LYS A 118 -8.06 -7.30 6.90
C LYS A 118 -8.77 -8.08 5.80
N THR A 119 -8.15 -8.14 4.63
CA THR A 119 -8.68 -8.81 3.44
C THR A 119 -8.13 -10.23 3.27
N THR A 120 -7.22 -10.65 4.15
CA THR A 120 -6.65 -12.01 4.16
C THR A 120 -6.73 -12.58 5.57
N MET A 121 -7.18 -13.84 5.69
CA MET A 121 -7.33 -14.57 6.94
C MET A 121 -6.73 -15.98 6.82
N LEU A 122 -6.33 -16.57 7.94
CA LEU A 122 -5.91 -17.98 7.96
C LEU A 122 -7.14 -18.90 7.88
N ALA A 123 -7.07 -19.93 7.04
CA ALA A 123 -8.08 -20.99 6.96
C ALA A 123 -7.85 -22.04 8.07
N ASP A 124 -7.87 -21.60 9.33
CA ASP A 124 -7.62 -22.44 10.51
C ASP A 124 -8.88 -22.71 11.34
N GLY A 125 -10.02 -22.15 10.92
CA GLY A 125 -11.28 -22.22 11.64
C GLY A 125 -11.36 -21.33 12.87
N ARG A 126 -10.38 -20.44 13.08
CA ARG A 126 -10.28 -19.56 14.26
C ARG A 126 -10.06 -18.11 13.90
N ASP A 127 -9.31 -17.85 12.82
CA ASP A 127 -8.99 -16.48 12.41
C ASP A 127 -10.27 -15.70 12.09
N ALA A 128 -10.28 -14.44 12.48
CA ALA A 128 -11.46 -13.58 12.34
C ALA A 128 -11.06 -12.18 11.84
N THR A 129 -11.98 -11.53 11.15
CA THR A 129 -11.85 -10.12 10.78
C THR A 129 -13.13 -9.37 11.09
N VAL A 130 -12.96 -8.10 11.37
CA VAL A 130 -14.04 -7.15 11.56
C VAL A 130 -14.32 -6.45 10.23
N ILE A 131 -15.58 -6.29 9.88
CA ILE A 131 -16.04 -5.55 8.71
C ILE A 131 -16.85 -4.36 9.20
N ASN A 132 -16.37 -3.16 8.89
CA ASN A 132 -17.11 -1.93 9.13
C ASN A 132 -18.07 -1.68 7.97
N ILE A 133 -19.29 -1.33 8.30
CA ILE A 133 -20.35 -0.98 7.35
C ILE A 133 -20.74 0.47 7.61
N THR A 134 -20.75 1.29 6.57
CA THR A 134 -21.05 2.72 6.67
C THR A 134 -22.03 3.11 5.56
N ALA A 135 -23.06 3.89 5.89
CA ALA A 135 -23.91 4.51 4.90
C ALA A 135 -23.27 5.79 4.37
N VAL A 136 -23.25 5.93 3.05
CA VAL A 136 -22.74 7.15 2.39
C VAL A 136 -23.79 7.73 1.44
N ASP A 137 -23.69 9.03 1.19
CA ASP A 137 -24.51 9.72 0.19
C ASP A 137 -23.96 9.53 -1.24
N ARG A 138 -24.60 10.14 -2.23
CA ARG A 138 -24.18 10.04 -3.65
C ARG A 138 -22.79 10.62 -3.92
N GLN A 139 -22.27 11.46 -3.05
CA GLN A 139 -20.93 12.05 -3.12
C GLN A 139 -19.89 11.23 -2.35
N GLY A 140 -20.30 10.14 -1.70
CA GLY A 140 -19.41 9.29 -0.90
C GLY A 140 -19.14 9.82 0.52
N HIS A 141 -19.94 10.78 1.00
CA HIS A 141 -19.80 11.28 2.37
C HIS A 141 -20.56 10.38 3.34
N GLU A 142 -19.93 10.05 4.48
CA GLU A 142 -20.60 9.32 5.57
C GLU A 142 -21.84 10.09 6.05
N VAL A 143 -22.97 9.39 6.14
CA VAL A 143 -24.25 9.98 6.61
C VAL A 143 -24.42 9.67 8.09
N PRO A 144 -24.12 10.62 8.99
CA PRO A 144 -23.96 10.34 10.42
C PRO A 144 -25.28 10.13 11.17
N ASP A 145 -26.42 10.34 10.55
CA ASP A 145 -27.76 10.13 11.07
C ASP A 145 -28.51 8.99 10.38
N ALA A 146 -27.84 8.23 9.52
CA ALA A 146 -28.43 7.05 8.89
C ALA A 146 -28.67 5.94 9.92
N ASN A 147 -29.88 5.34 9.88
CA ASN A 147 -30.32 4.25 10.74
C ASN A 147 -30.92 3.08 9.97
N ASN A 148 -30.59 2.96 8.69
CA ASN A 148 -31.12 1.92 7.80
C ASN A 148 -30.85 0.51 8.34
N LEU A 149 -31.80 -0.40 8.16
CA LEU A 149 -31.58 -1.82 8.41
C LEU A 149 -30.71 -2.41 7.29
N VAL A 150 -29.58 -3.00 7.65
CA VAL A 150 -28.65 -3.65 6.72
C VAL A 150 -28.70 -5.16 6.93
N LYS A 151 -28.90 -5.90 5.85
CA LYS A 151 -28.89 -7.38 5.80
C LYS A 151 -27.56 -7.85 5.25
N PHE A 152 -27.01 -8.91 5.84
CA PHE A 152 -25.70 -9.43 5.48
C PHE A 152 -25.80 -10.82 4.88
N SER A 153 -25.00 -11.06 3.85
CA SER A 153 -24.81 -12.39 3.28
C SER A 153 -23.32 -12.69 3.12
N ILE A 154 -22.99 -13.96 3.27
CA ILE A 154 -21.62 -14.45 3.15
C ILE A 154 -21.63 -15.75 2.35
N SER A 155 -20.61 -15.93 1.50
CA SER A 155 -20.36 -17.19 0.80
C SER A 155 -18.86 -17.49 0.83
N GLY A 156 -18.50 -18.75 0.57
CA GLY A 156 -17.15 -19.28 0.81
C GLY A 156 -17.07 -20.01 2.16
N ASP A 157 -15.87 -20.52 2.52
CA ASP A 157 -15.70 -21.25 3.78
C ASP A 157 -15.46 -20.29 4.95
N ALA A 158 -16.52 -19.62 5.38
CA ALA A 158 -16.53 -18.70 6.51
C ALA A 158 -17.95 -18.56 7.07
N LYS A 159 -18.07 -17.98 8.26
CA LYS A 159 -19.34 -17.66 8.88
C LYS A 159 -19.32 -16.31 9.58
N ILE A 160 -20.47 -15.66 9.64
CA ILE A 160 -20.67 -14.50 10.51
C ILE A 160 -20.81 -15.03 11.95
N ILE A 161 -20.09 -14.41 12.89
CA ILE A 161 -20.13 -14.80 14.31
C ILE A 161 -20.67 -13.71 15.22
N GLY A 162 -20.90 -12.51 14.69
CA GLY A 162 -21.49 -11.40 15.43
C GLY A 162 -21.78 -10.20 14.55
N ALA A 163 -22.76 -9.39 14.96
CA ALA A 163 -23.09 -8.10 14.38
C ALA A 163 -23.45 -7.10 15.47
N GLY A 164 -22.97 -5.86 15.37
CA GLY A 164 -23.24 -4.80 16.34
C GLY A 164 -23.29 -3.42 15.67
N ASN A 165 -23.82 -2.40 16.37
CA ASN A 165 -23.88 -1.04 15.84
C ASN A 165 -23.43 0.03 16.82
N GLY A 166 -22.95 -0.35 18.00
CA GLY A 166 -22.46 0.58 19.02
C GLY A 166 -23.55 1.33 19.81
N ASP A 167 -24.85 1.11 19.52
CA ASP A 167 -25.96 1.67 20.27
C ASP A 167 -26.14 0.92 21.60
N PRO A 168 -25.92 1.56 22.78
CA PRO A 168 -26.07 0.90 24.07
C PRO A 168 -27.54 0.60 24.42
N SER A 169 -28.50 1.18 23.69
CA SER A 169 -29.93 0.95 23.89
C SER A 169 -30.52 -0.09 22.91
N SER A 170 -29.71 -0.61 21.98
CA SER A 170 -30.19 -1.60 21.03
C SER A 170 -30.48 -2.94 21.70
N HIS A 171 -31.64 -3.50 21.41
CA HIS A 171 -32.06 -4.86 21.83
C HIS A 171 -31.96 -5.88 20.67
N GLU A 172 -31.39 -5.49 19.53
CA GLU A 172 -31.13 -6.42 18.43
C GLU A 172 -30.08 -7.45 18.85
N PRO A 173 -30.24 -8.74 18.53
CA PRO A 173 -29.34 -9.79 18.96
C PRO A 173 -27.97 -9.63 18.27
N ASP A 174 -26.89 -9.65 19.05
CA ASP A 174 -25.53 -9.64 18.51
C ASP A 174 -25.13 -10.96 17.84
N LYS A 175 -25.84 -12.05 18.15
CA LYS A 175 -25.68 -13.38 17.55
C LYS A 175 -27.00 -13.87 17.01
N ILE A 176 -26.97 -14.35 15.76
CA ILE A 176 -28.15 -14.88 15.05
C ILE A 176 -27.87 -16.34 14.69
N PHE A 177 -28.85 -17.20 14.95
CA PHE A 177 -28.70 -18.66 14.80
C PHE A 177 -29.49 -19.22 13.60
N ASP A 178 -30.41 -18.45 13.03
CA ASP A 178 -31.22 -18.83 11.87
C ASP A 178 -30.61 -18.41 10.52
N GLY A 179 -29.45 -17.76 10.54
CA GLY A 179 -28.75 -17.31 9.33
C GLY A 179 -29.22 -15.97 8.76
N ASN A 180 -30.26 -15.35 9.34
CA ASN A 180 -30.82 -14.09 8.86
C ASN A 180 -30.06 -12.88 9.46
N TRP A 181 -28.81 -12.75 9.16
CA TRP A 181 -27.96 -11.71 9.70
C TRP A 181 -28.37 -10.31 9.23
N GLN A 182 -28.69 -9.45 10.19
CA GLN A 182 -29.04 -8.05 9.95
C GLN A 182 -28.75 -7.18 11.16
N ARG A 183 -28.58 -5.86 10.93
CA ARG A 183 -28.38 -4.87 11.99
C ARG A 183 -28.78 -3.49 11.49
N HIS A 184 -29.46 -2.69 12.32
CA HIS A 184 -29.63 -1.27 12.03
C HIS A 184 -28.29 -0.53 12.15
N LEU A 185 -28.11 0.46 11.31
CA LEU A 185 -27.03 1.42 11.49
C LEU A 185 -27.32 2.29 12.73
N PHE A 186 -26.26 2.67 13.40
CA PHE A 186 -26.30 3.67 14.47
C PHE A 186 -25.22 4.71 14.19
N ASN A 187 -25.60 5.98 14.12
CA ASN A 187 -24.73 7.04 13.64
C ASN A 187 -24.10 6.71 12.27
N GLY A 188 -24.90 6.16 11.38
CA GLY A 188 -24.48 5.78 10.02
C GLY A 188 -23.61 4.52 9.92
N LYS A 189 -23.38 3.79 11.01
CA LYS A 189 -22.41 2.68 11.07
C LYS A 189 -22.97 1.43 11.75
N CYS A 190 -22.49 0.28 11.32
CA CYS A 190 -22.57 -0.97 12.07
C CYS A 190 -21.32 -1.81 11.75
N GLN A 191 -21.21 -2.96 12.40
CA GLN A 191 -20.03 -3.80 12.31
C GLN A 191 -20.43 -5.27 12.30
N VAL A 192 -19.72 -6.07 11.50
CA VAL A 192 -19.88 -7.53 11.43
C VAL A 192 -18.53 -8.18 11.71
N ILE A 193 -18.55 -9.28 12.44
CA ILE A 193 -17.38 -10.11 12.66
C ILE A 193 -17.57 -11.42 11.90
N ILE A 194 -16.63 -11.74 11.04
CA ILE A 194 -16.59 -13.01 10.33
C ILE A 194 -15.43 -13.87 10.83
N GLN A 195 -15.62 -15.18 10.82
CA GLN A 195 -14.62 -16.18 11.18
C GLN A 195 -14.38 -17.11 9.99
N SER A 196 -13.12 -17.42 9.70
CA SER A 196 -12.73 -18.34 8.65
C SER A 196 -13.19 -19.78 8.95
N GLY A 197 -13.39 -20.55 7.88
CA GLY A 197 -13.44 -22.01 7.93
C GLY A 197 -12.05 -22.63 7.88
N LYS A 198 -11.96 -23.90 7.50
CA LYS A 198 -10.70 -24.66 7.44
C LYS A 198 -10.18 -24.84 6.01
N THR A 199 -10.94 -24.41 5.01
CA THR A 199 -10.60 -24.54 3.59
C THR A 199 -10.24 -23.17 3.04
N ALA A 200 -9.08 -23.05 2.43
CA ALA A 200 -8.69 -21.81 1.74
C ALA A 200 -9.65 -21.54 0.58
N SER A 201 -10.25 -20.36 0.58
CA SER A 201 -11.28 -19.94 -0.36
C SER A 201 -11.35 -18.41 -0.48
N THR A 202 -12.08 -17.94 -1.48
CA THR A 202 -12.56 -16.56 -1.50
C THR A 202 -13.87 -16.48 -0.74
N ILE A 203 -13.91 -15.65 0.28
CA ILE A 203 -15.11 -15.28 1.01
C ILE A 203 -15.71 -14.05 0.36
N LYS A 204 -16.92 -14.14 -0.15
CA LYS A 204 -17.69 -12.96 -0.60
C LYS A 204 -18.61 -12.52 0.49
N PHE A 205 -18.50 -11.27 0.89
CA PHE A 205 -19.39 -10.64 1.86
C PHE A 205 -20.17 -9.52 1.18
N GLU A 206 -21.49 -9.49 1.39
CA GLU A 206 -22.37 -8.44 0.88
C GLU A 206 -23.21 -7.86 2.02
N ALA A 207 -23.44 -6.55 1.96
CA ALA A 207 -24.29 -5.78 2.85
C ALA A 207 -25.35 -5.05 2.02
N LYS A 208 -26.64 -5.35 2.25
CA LYS A 208 -27.78 -4.81 1.52
C LYS A 208 -28.72 -4.06 2.43
N SER A 209 -29.20 -2.92 1.96
CA SER A 209 -30.24 -2.14 2.62
C SER A 209 -31.26 -1.67 1.59
N ASP A 210 -32.52 -1.65 1.96
CA ASP A 210 -33.59 -1.26 1.05
C ASP A 210 -33.39 0.19 0.59
N GLY A 211 -33.41 0.41 -0.73
CA GLY A 211 -33.24 1.72 -1.34
C GLY A 211 -31.78 2.22 -1.46
N LEU A 212 -30.80 1.44 -1.03
CA LEU A 212 -29.38 1.77 -1.13
C LEU A 212 -28.65 0.83 -2.11
N TYR A 213 -27.59 1.31 -2.74
CA TYR A 213 -26.66 0.45 -3.47
C TYR A 213 -25.98 -0.53 -2.51
N THR A 214 -25.87 -1.78 -2.95
CA THR A 214 -25.26 -2.87 -2.17
C THR A 214 -23.75 -2.69 -2.07
N GLY A 215 -23.22 -2.76 -0.86
CA GLY A 215 -21.80 -2.87 -0.61
C GLY A 215 -21.33 -4.32 -0.61
N SER A 216 -20.14 -4.58 -1.14
CA SER A 216 -19.54 -5.92 -1.12
C SER A 216 -18.03 -5.86 -1.00
N THR A 217 -17.43 -6.95 -0.52
CA THR A 217 -15.98 -7.14 -0.47
C THR A 217 -15.62 -8.61 -0.59
N ASP A 218 -14.47 -8.88 -1.18
CA ASP A 218 -13.86 -10.20 -1.20
C ASP A 218 -12.76 -10.26 -0.12
N ILE A 219 -12.80 -11.33 0.68
CA ILE A 219 -11.78 -11.63 1.70
C ILE A 219 -11.24 -13.03 1.40
N PHE A 220 -9.93 -13.15 1.41
CA PHE A 220 -9.25 -14.39 1.05
C PHE A 220 -8.87 -15.17 2.29
N THR A 221 -9.14 -16.48 2.29
CA THR A 221 -8.61 -17.36 3.33
C THR A 221 -7.50 -18.24 2.76
N ILE A 222 -6.49 -18.43 3.57
CA ILE A 222 -5.23 -19.08 3.24
C ILE A 222 -4.92 -20.16 4.27
N HIS A 223 -4.37 -21.29 3.84
CA HIS A 223 -3.99 -22.33 4.80
C HIS A 223 -2.91 -21.82 5.77
N PRO A 224 -3.03 -22.14 7.08
CA PRO A 224 -1.92 -21.94 8.01
C PRO A 224 -0.67 -22.59 7.45
N ALA A 225 0.46 -21.91 7.48
CA ALA A 225 1.73 -22.51 7.09
C ALA A 225 1.96 -23.73 7.97
N ILE A 226 2.03 -24.93 7.38
CA ILE A 226 2.56 -26.09 8.09
C ILE A 226 4.05 -25.78 8.31
N PRO A 227 4.56 -25.81 9.53
CA PRO A 227 5.98 -25.74 9.76
C PRO A 227 6.63 -27.00 9.14
N GLN A 228 6.92 -26.95 7.87
CA GLN A 228 7.79 -27.96 7.30
C GLN A 228 9.21 -27.58 7.67
N THR A 229 9.88 -28.46 8.38
CA THR A 229 11.34 -28.50 8.43
C THR A 229 11.79 -28.42 6.98
N ILE A 230 12.37 -27.30 6.57
CA ILE A 230 12.84 -27.09 5.19
C ILE A 230 13.99 -28.07 4.99
N THR A 231 13.67 -29.28 4.53
CA THR A 231 14.67 -30.13 3.91
C THR A 231 14.99 -29.48 2.58
N SER A 232 16.12 -28.78 2.56
CA SER A 232 16.66 -28.17 1.35
C SER A 232 16.64 -29.21 0.23
N ASN A 233 15.88 -28.93 -0.84
CA ASN A 233 15.98 -29.69 -2.08
C ASN A 233 17.42 -29.55 -2.59
N LYS A 234 18.21 -30.63 -2.45
CA LYS A 234 19.65 -30.69 -2.73
C LYS A 234 20.03 -30.57 -4.22
N ASN A 235 19.11 -30.23 -5.12
CA ASN A 235 19.36 -30.31 -6.57
C ASN A 235 19.48 -28.95 -7.30
N ILE A 236 19.51 -27.81 -6.61
CA ILE A 236 19.95 -26.57 -7.25
C ILE A 236 21.24 -26.14 -6.55
N GLN A 237 22.38 -26.64 -7.03
CA GLN A 237 23.69 -26.11 -6.69
C GLN A 237 23.86 -24.75 -7.37
N THR A 238 23.26 -23.71 -6.80
CA THR A 238 23.66 -22.34 -7.08
C THR A 238 24.71 -21.97 -6.04
N SER A 239 25.91 -21.67 -6.48
CA SER A 239 26.92 -20.99 -5.65
C SER A 239 26.23 -19.78 -5.01
N LYS A 240 26.37 -19.57 -3.70
CA LYS A 240 25.81 -18.40 -3.03
C LYS A 240 26.31 -17.14 -3.74
N LYS A 241 25.41 -16.47 -4.46
CA LYS A 241 25.71 -15.20 -5.12
C LYS A 241 26.00 -14.16 -4.05
N LYS A 242 27.13 -13.50 -4.12
CA LYS A 242 27.51 -12.48 -3.14
C LYS A 242 26.90 -11.15 -3.55
N ILE A 243 26.02 -10.61 -2.69
CA ILE A 243 25.38 -9.31 -2.88
C ILE A 243 26.13 -8.28 -2.03
N GLY A 244 26.61 -7.22 -2.66
CA GLY A 244 27.17 -6.06 -1.96
C GLY A 244 26.08 -5.17 -1.37
N LYS A 245 26.47 -4.14 -0.64
CA LYS A 245 25.53 -3.12 -0.17
C LYS A 245 24.96 -2.33 -1.35
N VAL A 246 23.66 -2.00 -1.27
CA VAL A 246 22.87 -1.37 -2.32
C VAL A 246 22.29 -0.05 -1.81
N LEU A 247 22.63 1.03 -2.47
CA LEU A 247 21.94 2.30 -2.36
C LEU A 247 21.37 2.60 -3.73
N GLY A 248 20.10 2.32 -3.92
CA GLY A 248 19.44 2.32 -5.22
C GLY A 248 18.35 3.38 -5.35
N ALA A 249 18.01 3.70 -6.60
CA ALA A 249 16.87 4.55 -6.96
C ALA A 249 16.12 3.94 -8.13
N ASP A 250 14.77 3.85 -8.04
CA ASP A 250 13.92 3.65 -9.21
C ASP A 250 13.75 4.99 -9.92
N ILE A 251 14.19 5.05 -11.17
CA ILE A 251 14.08 6.25 -12.02
C ILE A 251 13.48 5.93 -13.38
N SER A 252 12.54 5.00 -13.41
CA SER A 252 11.88 4.61 -14.65
C SER A 252 11.12 5.75 -15.31
N PHE A 253 10.79 6.83 -14.57
CA PHE A 253 10.23 8.06 -15.12
C PHE A 253 11.23 8.93 -15.88
N LEU A 254 12.53 8.72 -15.73
CA LEU A 254 13.55 9.62 -16.30
C LEU A 254 13.35 9.88 -17.79
N PRO A 255 13.12 8.87 -18.67
CA PRO A 255 12.89 9.14 -20.10
C PRO A 255 11.68 10.04 -20.37
N GLN A 256 10.61 9.91 -19.56
CA GLN A 256 9.42 10.76 -19.69
C GLN A 256 9.66 12.20 -19.26
N LEU A 257 10.47 12.40 -18.22
CA LEU A 257 10.83 13.73 -17.73
C LEU A 257 11.71 14.45 -18.75
N GLU A 258 12.69 13.75 -19.32
CA GLU A 258 13.57 14.26 -20.36
C GLU A 258 12.79 14.59 -21.66
N ASP A 259 11.83 13.75 -22.06
CA ASP A 259 10.94 13.99 -23.20
C ASP A 259 10.07 15.24 -23.02
N ARG A 260 9.78 15.62 -21.77
CA ARG A 260 9.11 16.88 -21.42
C ARG A 260 10.06 18.06 -21.30
N GLY A 261 11.35 17.87 -21.59
CA GLY A 261 12.37 18.90 -21.55
C GLY A 261 12.99 19.15 -20.17
N MET A 262 12.72 18.30 -19.18
CA MET A 262 13.33 18.42 -17.85
C MET A 262 14.84 18.15 -17.94
N LYS A 263 15.62 18.99 -17.27
CA LYS A 263 17.08 18.86 -17.15
C LYS A 263 17.41 18.82 -15.69
N PHE A 264 18.50 18.12 -15.37
CA PHE A 264 18.93 17.94 -13.98
C PHE A 264 20.24 18.67 -13.74
N SER A 265 20.42 19.18 -12.52
CA SER A 265 21.64 19.85 -12.10
C SER A 265 21.99 19.53 -10.66
N ASP A 266 23.29 19.51 -10.38
CA ASP A 266 23.89 19.40 -9.06
C ASP A 266 24.82 20.59 -8.87
N LYS A 267 24.67 21.32 -7.76
CA LYS A 267 25.47 22.53 -7.44
C LYS A 267 25.49 23.52 -8.59
N ALA A 268 24.34 23.76 -9.20
CA ALA A 268 24.11 24.60 -10.37
C ALA A 268 24.85 24.14 -11.64
N VAL A 269 25.37 22.91 -11.71
CA VAL A 269 25.99 22.33 -12.90
C VAL A 269 25.03 21.30 -13.50
N GLN A 270 24.60 21.52 -14.76
CA GLN A 270 23.75 20.58 -15.48
C GLN A 270 24.52 19.29 -15.76
N LYS A 271 23.92 18.14 -15.38
CA LYS A 271 24.45 16.79 -15.59
C LYS A 271 23.34 15.80 -15.93
N ASP A 272 23.71 14.62 -16.40
CA ASP A 272 22.81 13.45 -16.46
C ASP A 272 22.34 13.08 -15.04
N ALA A 273 21.04 12.84 -14.85
CA ALA A 273 20.48 12.47 -13.56
C ALA A 273 21.14 11.21 -12.96
N ILE A 274 21.54 10.25 -13.81
CA ILE A 274 22.24 9.02 -13.39
C ILE A 274 23.62 9.36 -12.83
N GLU A 275 24.34 10.28 -13.45
CA GLU A 275 25.66 10.73 -12.96
C GLU A 275 25.51 11.51 -11.64
N ILE A 276 24.48 12.35 -11.49
CA ILE A 276 24.21 13.05 -10.23
C ILE A 276 23.96 12.03 -9.12
N LEU A 277 23.07 11.05 -9.34
CA LEU A 277 22.81 10.00 -8.36
C LEU A 277 24.10 9.25 -7.96
N LYS A 278 24.93 8.90 -8.93
CA LYS A 278 26.23 8.25 -8.69
C LYS A 278 27.15 9.12 -7.82
N ASP A 279 27.25 10.41 -8.10
CA ASP A 279 28.08 11.35 -7.34
C ASP A 279 27.66 11.41 -5.86
N HIS A 280 26.35 11.23 -5.57
CA HIS A 280 25.77 11.14 -4.24
C HIS A 280 25.75 9.72 -3.65
N GLY A 281 26.46 8.78 -4.28
CA GLY A 281 26.75 7.45 -3.74
C GLY A 281 25.77 6.36 -4.10
N PHE A 282 24.76 6.65 -4.94
CA PHE A 282 23.93 5.59 -5.49
C PHE A 282 24.78 4.66 -6.35
N ASN A 283 24.60 3.36 -6.17
CA ASN A 283 25.34 2.33 -6.89
C ASN A 283 24.47 1.37 -7.69
N TYR A 284 23.14 1.52 -7.57
CA TYR A 284 22.14 0.76 -8.30
C TYR A 284 21.02 1.66 -8.82
N ILE A 285 20.51 1.31 -10.00
CA ILE A 285 19.27 1.87 -10.56
C ILE A 285 18.25 0.73 -10.68
N ARG A 286 16.99 0.98 -10.30
CA ARG A 286 15.85 0.10 -10.57
C ARG A 286 15.09 0.64 -11.77
N LEU A 287 14.72 -0.25 -12.68
CA LEU A 287 13.90 0.03 -13.85
C LEU A 287 12.76 -0.98 -13.92
N ARG A 288 11.53 -0.49 -14.07
CA ARG A 288 10.37 -1.34 -14.38
C ARG A 288 10.25 -1.55 -15.89
N ILE A 289 9.70 -2.71 -16.26
CA ILE A 289 9.35 -3.02 -17.64
C ILE A 289 7.93 -3.55 -17.74
N PHE A 290 7.19 -3.04 -18.75
CA PHE A 290 5.86 -3.51 -19.11
C PHE A 290 5.90 -4.33 -20.41
N ASN A 291 4.84 -5.13 -20.66
CA ASN A 291 4.76 -5.97 -21.84
C ASN A 291 4.51 -5.15 -23.12
N ASN A 292 3.47 -4.35 -23.13
CA ASN A 292 3.12 -3.45 -24.23
C ASN A 292 2.56 -2.13 -23.71
N PRO A 293 3.41 -1.25 -23.15
CA PRO A 293 2.95 0.03 -22.59
C PRO A 293 2.45 1.01 -23.64
N ALA A 294 2.75 0.78 -24.94
CA ALA A 294 2.31 1.62 -26.05
C ALA A 294 0.87 1.37 -26.50
N SER A 295 0.23 0.28 -26.02
CA SER A 295 -1.18 -0.01 -26.33
C SER A 295 -2.12 1.10 -25.85
N ASP A 296 -3.33 1.18 -26.42
CA ASP A 296 -4.30 2.22 -26.08
C ASP A 296 -4.66 2.25 -24.58
N SER A 297 -4.66 1.11 -23.92
CA SER A 297 -4.87 0.96 -22.45
C SER A 297 -3.58 0.76 -21.67
N GLY A 298 -2.44 0.93 -22.32
CA GLY A 298 -1.13 0.75 -21.73
C GLY A 298 -0.69 1.92 -20.85
N TYR A 299 0.44 1.76 -20.21
CA TYR A 299 1.04 2.76 -19.33
C TYR A 299 1.37 4.07 -20.06
N SER A 300 1.88 3.97 -21.29
CA SER A 300 2.32 5.11 -22.09
C SER A 300 1.85 4.98 -23.55
N PRO A 301 0.55 5.23 -23.83
CA PRO A 301 -0.01 5.06 -25.15
C PRO A 301 0.80 5.79 -26.23
N LYS A 302 1.07 5.12 -27.33
CA LYS A 302 1.85 5.55 -28.48
C LYS A 302 3.35 5.79 -28.24
N LYS A 303 3.77 6.26 -27.04
CA LYS A 303 5.18 6.55 -26.75
C LYS A 303 5.94 5.33 -26.22
N GLY A 304 5.26 4.42 -25.51
CA GLY A 304 5.83 3.15 -25.07
C GLY A 304 6.90 3.24 -23.99
N PHE A 305 6.95 4.31 -23.20
CA PHE A 305 7.92 4.37 -22.09
C PHE A 305 7.84 3.13 -21.20
N CYS A 306 8.99 2.67 -20.71
CA CYS A 306 9.15 1.42 -19.98
C CYS A 306 8.89 0.14 -20.83
N ASP A 307 8.97 0.19 -22.15
CA ASP A 307 9.09 -0.98 -23.02
C ASP A 307 10.56 -1.48 -23.08
N LEU A 308 10.78 -2.52 -23.85
CA LEU A 308 12.11 -3.12 -24.00
C LEU A 308 13.13 -2.13 -24.62
N GLU A 309 12.73 -1.33 -25.62
CA GLU A 309 13.66 -0.42 -26.29
C GLU A 309 14.09 0.74 -25.38
N HIS A 310 13.15 1.33 -24.63
CA HIS A 310 13.50 2.35 -23.61
C HIS A 310 14.35 1.73 -22.49
N THR A 311 14.02 0.52 -22.06
CA THR A 311 14.82 -0.23 -21.06
C THR A 311 16.25 -0.45 -21.55
N LYS A 312 16.45 -0.84 -22.82
CA LYS A 312 17.78 -1.01 -23.43
C LYS A 312 18.60 0.28 -23.47
N GLN A 313 17.93 1.41 -23.80
CA GLN A 313 18.58 2.73 -23.78
C GLN A 313 19.02 3.11 -22.36
N MET A 314 18.15 2.95 -21.38
CA MET A 314 18.46 3.22 -19.98
C MET A 314 19.59 2.31 -19.45
N ALA A 315 19.54 1.01 -19.78
CA ALA A 315 20.57 0.06 -19.39
C ALA A 315 21.96 0.45 -19.92
N LYS A 316 22.07 0.97 -21.15
CA LYS A 316 23.33 1.52 -21.69
C LYS A 316 23.82 2.69 -20.85
N ARG A 317 22.97 3.66 -20.55
CA ARG A 317 23.34 4.83 -19.73
C ARG A 317 23.83 4.40 -18.36
N ILE A 318 23.10 3.50 -17.68
CA ILE A 318 23.44 2.99 -16.35
C ILE A 318 24.81 2.28 -16.36
N LYS A 319 25.03 1.38 -17.33
CA LYS A 319 26.31 0.66 -17.45
C LYS A 319 27.45 1.57 -17.86
N THR A 320 27.23 2.57 -18.69
CA THR A 320 28.24 3.59 -19.04
C THR A 320 28.64 4.42 -17.82
N ALA A 321 27.68 4.76 -16.96
CA ALA A 321 27.97 5.42 -15.68
C ALA A 321 28.70 4.49 -14.67
N GLY A 322 28.86 3.21 -14.97
CA GLY A 322 29.49 2.22 -14.09
C GLY A 322 28.60 1.74 -12.96
N LEU A 323 27.29 1.95 -13.05
CA LEU A 323 26.30 1.51 -12.08
C LEU A 323 25.76 0.11 -12.42
N LYS A 324 25.19 -0.52 -11.41
CA LYS A 324 24.41 -1.76 -11.53
C LYS A 324 22.95 -1.45 -11.70
N PHE A 325 22.15 -2.41 -12.21
CA PHE A 325 20.72 -2.22 -12.22
C PHE A 325 19.91 -3.47 -11.89
N LEU A 326 18.75 -3.22 -11.27
CA LEU A 326 17.66 -4.15 -11.01
C LEU A 326 16.58 -3.93 -12.07
N LEU A 327 16.20 -4.99 -12.78
CA LEU A 327 15.07 -4.97 -13.71
C LEU A 327 13.83 -5.58 -13.06
N ASP A 328 12.76 -4.80 -13.03
CA ASP A 328 11.47 -5.14 -12.41
C ASP A 328 10.42 -5.47 -13.48
N PHE A 329 10.02 -6.73 -13.57
CA PHE A 329 8.98 -7.18 -14.49
C PHE A 329 7.59 -7.00 -13.88
N HIS A 330 6.78 -6.10 -14.42
CA HIS A 330 5.38 -5.95 -14.01
C HIS A 330 4.44 -7.01 -14.60
N TYR A 331 4.81 -7.68 -15.70
CA TYR A 331 3.97 -8.63 -16.45
C TYR A 331 2.56 -8.11 -16.73
N SER A 332 2.47 -6.87 -17.13
CA SER A 332 1.26 -6.13 -17.47
C SER A 332 1.59 -5.11 -18.55
N ASP A 333 0.59 -4.55 -19.20
CA ASP A 333 0.76 -3.42 -20.12
C ASP A 333 0.79 -2.07 -19.37
N THR A 334 0.44 -2.10 -18.07
CA THR A 334 0.38 -0.94 -17.18
C THR A 334 0.80 -1.33 -15.76
N TRP A 335 0.61 -0.42 -14.81
CA TRP A 335 0.95 -0.63 -13.41
C TRP A 335 0.41 -1.95 -12.84
N ALA A 336 1.29 -2.68 -12.15
CA ALA A 336 0.96 -3.80 -11.28
C ALA A 336 1.32 -3.43 -9.83
N ASP A 337 0.36 -3.58 -8.92
CA ASP A 337 0.48 -3.30 -7.49
C ASP A 337 -0.45 -4.23 -6.70
N PRO A 338 -0.46 -4.23 -5.36
CA PRO A 338 -1.31 -5.15 -4.58
C PRO A 338 -2.81 -5.06 -4.88
N GLY A 339 -3.29 -3.93 -5.41
CA GLY A 339 -4.71 -3.74 -5.77
C GLY A 339 -5.04 -4.10 -7.22
N LYS A 340 -4.04 -4.32 -8.08
CA LYS A 340 -4.24 -4.62 -9.50
C LYS A 340 -3.03 -5.32 -10.11
N GLN A 341 -3.28 -6.46 -10.72
CA GLN A 341 -2.28 -7.30 -11.38
C GLN A 341 -2.83 -7.76 -12.74
N PHE A 342 -3.13 -6.76 -13.60
CA PHE A 342 -3.81 -7.01 -14.86
C PHE A 342 -2.94 -7.80 -15.84
N LYS A 343 -3.52 -8.87 -16.38
CA LYS A 343 -2.91 -9.65 -17.47
C LYS A 343 -2.66 -8.75 -18.69
N PRO A 344 -1.47 -8.84 -19.33
CA PRO A 344 -1.24 -8.16 -20.62
C PRO A 344 -2.33 -8.47 -21.65
N SER A 345 -2.70 -7.48 -22.44
CA SER A 345 -3.76 -7.63 -23.43
C SER A 345 -3.49 -8.77 -24.42
N ALA A 346 -2.23 -8.95 -24.81
CA ALA A 346 -1.80 -10.03 -25.71
C ALA A 346 -1.93 -11.44 -25.08
N TRP A 347 -2.06 -11.54 -23.75
CA TRP A 347 -2.16 -12.81 -23.04
C TRP A 347 -3.60 -13.13 -22.61
N LYS A 348 -4.56 -12.27 -22.90
CA LYS A 348 -5.98 -12.52 -22.64
C LYS A 348 -6.45 -13.73 -23.47
N GLY A 349 -7.18 -14.64 -22.83
CA GLY A 349 -7.72 -15.84 -23.50
C GLY A 349 -6.72 -16.99 -23.69
N LEU A 350 -5.46 -16.86 -23.31
CA LEU A 350 -4.51 -17.97 -23.32
C LEU A 350 -4.90 -19.05 -22.31
N SER A 351 -4.61 -20.31 -22.65
CA SER A 351 -4.63 -21.39 -21.67
C SER A 351 -3.57 -21.15 -20.60
N PHE A 352 -3.71 -21.76 -19.42
CA PHE A 352 -2.71 -21.58 -18.36
C PHE A 352 -1.30 -22.10 -18.79
N SER A 353 -1.24 -23.14 -19.63
CA SER A 353 0.03 -23.61 -20.20
C SER A 353 0.66 -22.54 -21.08
N ASP A 354 -0.10 -21.99 -22.04
CA ASP A 354 0.39 -20.97 -22.97
C ASP A 354 0.76 -19.67 -22.25
N LEU A 355 0.05 -19.37 -21.14
CA LEU A 355 0.34 -18.23 -20.29
C LEU A 355 1.70 -18.37 -19.59
N LYS A 356 2.03 -19.56 -19.06
CA LYS A 356 3.35 -19.85 -18.49
C LYS A 356 4.46 -19.71 -19.54
N ASP A 357 4.22 -20.27 -20.72
CA ASP A 357 5.17 -20.17 -21.83
C ASP A 357 5.35 -18.70 -22.26
N SER A 358 4.29 -17.90 -22.24
CA SER A 358 4.36 -16.46 -22.53
C SER A 358 5.20 -15.70 -21.49
N VAL A 359 5.04 -16.00 -20.20
CA VAL A 359 5.89 -15.42 -19.13
C VAL A 359 7.36 -15.81 -19.35
N TYR A 360 7.61 -17.08 -19.61
CA TYR A 360 8.96 -17.59 -19.86
C TYR A 360 9.61 -16.91 -21.07
N GLU A 361 8.95 -16.91 -22.24
CA GLU A 361 9.52 -16.39 -23.49
C GLU A 361 9.67 -14.85 -23.46
N PHE A 362 8.73 -14.12 -22.85
CA PHE A 362 8.89 -12.67 -22.68
C PHE A 362 10.11 -12.35 -21.80
N THR A 363 10.23 -13.00 -20.65
CA THR A 363 11.37 -12.81 -19.74
C THR A 363 12.69 -13.16 -20.42
N LYS A 364 12.75 -14.34 -21.05
CA LYS A 364 13.92 -14.82 -21.78
C LYS A 364 14.33 -13.85 -22.91
N LYS A 365 13.36 -13.34 -23.68
CA LYS A 365 13.60 -12.36 -24.74
C LYS A 365 14.27 -11.10 -24.18
N VAL A 366 13.67 -10.50 -23.14
CA VAL A 366 14.16 -9.26 -22.53
C VAL A 366 15.59 -9.44 -21.99
N ILE A 367 15.83 -10.49 -21.22
CA ILE A 367 17.17 -10.75 -20.65
C ILE A 367 18.20 -11.07 -21.75
N SER A 368 17.81 -11.84 -22.77
CA SER A 368 18.71 -12.18 -23.88
C SER A 368 19.12 -10.93 -24.68
N GLU A 369 18.18 -10.04 -25.00
CA GLU A 369 18.46 -8.83 -25.75
C GLU A 369 19.36 -7.88 -24.96
N LEU A 370 19.13 -7.70 -23.65
CA LEU A 370 20.01 -6.93 -22.78
C LEU A 370 21.42 -7.54 -22.68
N LYS A 371 21.51 -8.87 -22.62
CA LYS A 371 22.80 -9.59 -22.60
C LYS A 371 23.55 -9.45 -23.92
N VAL A 372 22.89 -9.61 -25.05
CA VAL A 372 23.47 -9.39 -26.40
C VAL A 372 23.96 -7.97 -26.57
N GLN A 373 23.23 -7.00 -26.02
CA GLN A 373 23.65 -5.60 -26.02
C GLN A 373 24.88 -5.32 -25.13
N GLY A 374 25.29 -6.26 -24.27
CA GLY A 374 26.38 -6.07 -23.30
C GLY A 374 25.97 -5.37 -22.01
N THR A 375 24.66 -5.27 -21.76
CA THR A 375 24.09 -4.59 -20.59
C THR A 375 23.11 -5.48 -19.82
N PRO A 376 23.51 -6.71 -19.40
CA PRO A 376 22.62 -7.56 -18.61
C PRO A 376 22.31 -6.91 -17.27
N PRO A 377 21.08 -7.13 -16.71
CA PRO A 377 20.77 -6.69 -15.36
C PRO A 377 21.63 -7.46 -14.34
N ASP A 378 21.99 -6.82 -13.24
CA ASP A 378 22.67 -7.47 -12.12
C ASP A 378 21.68 -8.21 -11.22
N MET A 379 20.44 -7.72 -11.18
CA MET A 379 19.35 -8.29 -10.39
C MET A 379 18.04 -8.20 -11.19
N VAL A 380 17.18 -9.20 -11.02
CA VAL A 380 15.85 -9.24 -11.66
C VAL A 380 14.79 -9.52 -10.62
N GLN A 381 13.73 -8.76 -10.67
CA GLN A 381 12.52 -8.90 -9.89
C GLN A 381 11.42 -9.51 -10.76
N ILE A 382 10.87 -10.65 -10.32
CA ILE A 382 9.81 -11.38 -11.04
C ILE A 382 8.45 -10.99 -10.45
N GLY A 383 7.78 -10.05 -11.09
CA GLY A 383 6.55 -9.45 -10.62
C GLY A 383 6.78 -8.32 -9.60
N ASN A 384 5.92 -7.32 -9.61
CA ASN A 384 5.95 -6.19 -8.68
C ASN A 384 4.87 -6.35 -7.62
N GLU A 385 5.26 -6.30 -6.33
CA GLU A 385 4.36 -6.30 -5.16
C GLU A 385 3.33 -7.45 -5.22
N ILE A 386 3.81 -8.67 -5.40
CA ILE A 386 3.01 -9.86 -5.73
C ILE A 386 2.39 -10.58 -4.50
N ASN A 387 2.29 -9.92 -3.35
CA ASN A 387 1.67 -10.51 -2.16
C ASN A 387 0.20 -10.93 -2.38
N HIS A 388 -0.51 -10.32 -3.31
CA HIS A 388 -1.84 -10.77 -3.75
C HIS A 388 -1.81 -11.54 -5.09
N GLY A 389 -0.63 -11.95 -5.55
CA GLY A 389 -0.42 -12.66 -6.79
C GLY A 389 0.02 -11.76 -7.96
N MET A 390 0.08 -12.32 -9.17
CA MET A 390 0.40 -11.62 -10.42
C MET A 390 -0.44 -12.17 -11.57
N ILE A 391 -0.64 -11.37 -12.63
CA ILE A 391 -1.31 -11.82 -13.86
C ILE A 391 -2.71 -12.39 -13.56
N TRP A 392 -3.56 -11.58 -12.92
CA TRP A 392 -4.90 -12.01 -12.53
C TRP A 392 -5.82 -12.31 -13.73
N PRO A 393 -6.77 -13.28 -13.57
CA PRO A 393 -7.05 -14.07 -12.36
C PRO A 393 -6.16 -15.30 -12.15
N ASP A 394 -5.36 -15.72 -13.15
CA ASP A 394 -4.67 -17.02 -13.15
C ASP A 394 -3.65 -17.16 -12.02
N GLY A 395 -2.84 -16.14 -11.79
CA GLY A 395 -1.84 -16.10 -10.72
C GLY A 395 -2.29 -15.34 -9.48
N HIS A 396 -3.62 -15.22 -9.25
CA HIS A 396 -4.14 -14.61 -8.03
C HIS A 396 -3.76 -15.43 -6.79
N ILE A 397 -3.59 -14.78 -5.64
CA ILE A 397 -3.18 -15.40 -4.38
C ILE A 397 -4.08 -16.58 -3.95
N GLY A 398 -5.34 -16.60 -4.36
CA GLY A 398 -6.25 -17.73 -4.19
C GLY A 398 -5.85 -18.98 -4.98
N HIS A 399 -4.90 -18.89 -5.91
CA HIS A 399 -4.41 -19.96 -6.79
C HIS A 399 -2.89 -20.13 -6.64
N LEU A 400 -2.42 -20.43 -5.43
CA LEU A 400 -0.99 -20.48 -5.07
C LEU A 400 -0.14 -21.37 -5.98
N ASP A 401 -0.68 -22.51 -6.44
CA ASP A 401 0.05 -23.41 -7.33
C ASP A 401 0.26 -22.80 -8.72
N SER A 402 -0.75 -22.08 -9.22
CA SER A 402 -0.65 -21.34 -10.47
C SER A 402 0.30 -20.15 -10.33
N LEU A 403 0.20 -19.40 -9.25
CA LEU A 403 1.10 -18.28 -8.94
C LEU A 403 2.56 -18.74 -8.90
N ALA A 404 2.84 -19.80 -8.15
CA ALA A 404 4.19 -20.34 -8.05
C ALA A 404 4.73 -20.82 -9.42
N GLN A 405 3.89 -21.42 -10.26
CA GLN A 405 4.30 -21.84 -11.62
C GLN A 405 4.61 -20.65 -12.52
N LEU A 406 3.86 -19.55 -12.43
CA LEU A 406 4.14 -18.32 -13.19
C LEU A 406 5.45 -17.67 -12.73
N ILE A 407 5.67 -17.55 -11.42
CA ILE A 407 6.94 -17.03 -10.87
C ILE A 407 8.11 -17.93 -11.34
N LYS A 408 7.96 -19.25 -11.27
CA LYS A 408 9.00 -20.19 -11.73
C LYS A 408 9.29 -20.05 -13.22
N ALA A 409 8.29 -19.85 -14.06
CA ALA A 409 8.50 -19.58 -15.49
C ALA A 409 9.40 -18.36 -15.71
N GLY A 410 9.17 -17.26 -14.98
CA GLY A 410 10.05 -16.10 -15.03
C GLY A 410 11.46 -16.37 -14.50
N THR A 411 11.59 -16.99 -13.32
CA THR A 411 12.90 -17.31 -12.72
C THR A 411 13.71 -18.28 -13.59
N ASP A 412 13.09 -19.31 -14.12
CA ASP A 412 13.73 -20.30 -14.99
C ASP A 412 14.23 -19.65 -16.29
N ALA A 413 13.47 -18.70 -16.86
CA ALA A 413 13.88 -17.95 -18.04
C ALA A 413 15.14 -17.10 -17.78
N VAL A 414 15.22 -16.41 -16.64
CA VAL A 414 16.40 -15.63 -16.24
C VAL A 414 17.61 -16.56 -16.09
N LEU A 415 17.48 -17.63 -15.31
CA LEU A 415 18.56 -18.58 -15.03
C LEU A 415 19.03 -19.31 -16.30
N LYS A 416 18.15 -19.54 -17.25
CA LYS A 416 18.48 -20.12 -18.55
C LYS A 416 19.39 -19.23 -19.39
N VAL A 417 19.17 -17.90 -19.33
CA VAL A 417 19.97 -16.93 -20.10
C VAL A 417 21.26 -16.58 -19.36
N ASP A 418 21.16 -16.33 -18.06
CA ASP A 418 22.30 -15.98 -17.23
C ASP A 418 22.11 -16.39 -15.76
N PRO A 419 22.73 -17.50 -15.33
CA PRO A 419 22.59 -17.99 -13.96
C PRO A 419 23.30 -17.10 -12.91
N SER A 420 24.09 -16.10 -13.33
CA SER A 420 24.76 -15.17 -12.42
C SER A 420 23.84 -14.03 -11.95
N ILE A 421 22.73 -13.76 -12.63
CA ILE A 421 21.77 -12.73 -12.27
C ILE A 421 21.10 -13.08 -10.93
N ILE A 422 21.04 -12.12 -10.03
CA ILE A 422 20.41 -12.24 -8.72
C ILE A 422 18.88 -12.17 -8.90
N LEU A 423 18.14 -13.11 -8.29
CA LEU A 423 16.68 -13.14 -8.34
C LEU A 423 16.09 -12.58 -7.06
N LEU A 424 15.16 -11.62 -7.18
CA LEU A 424 14.48 -10.97 -6.09
C LEU A 424 12.98 -11.27 -6.13
N LEU A 425 12.43 -11.66 -4.99
CA LEU A 425 10.98 -11.81 -4.76
C LEU A 425 10.48 -10.57 -4.04
N HIS A 426 9.51 -9.85 -4.62
CA HIS A 426 9.02 -8.58 -4.12
C HIS A 426 7.60 -8.66 -3.57
N VAL A 427 7.43 -8.27 -2.31
CA VAL A 427 6.13 -8.14 -1.64
C VAL A 427 5.98 -6.78 -0.96
N ALA A 428 4.76 -6.26 -0.90
CA ALA A 428 4.44 -4.98 -0.28
C ALA A 428 3.88 -5.19 1.14
N LEU A 429 4.74 -5.69 2.03
CA LEU A 429 4.36 -6.12 3.39
C LEU A 429 5.39 -5.68 4.45
N GLY A 430 6.07 -4.54 4.25
CA GLY A 430 7.23 -4.13 5.03
C GLY A 430 7.07 -4.17 6.55
N GLY A 431 5.88 -3.96 7.06
CA GLY A 431 5.58 -4.07 8.51
C GLY A 431 4.65 -5.23 8.88
N GLN A 432 4.19 -6.04 7.92
CA GLN A 432 3.25 -7.14 8.14
C GLN A 432 3.98 -8.49 8.16
N ASN A 433 4.62 -8.81 9.29
CA ASN A 433 5.47 -10.00 9.40
C ASN A 433 4.72 -11.31 9.14
N ASP A 434 3.55 -11.51 9.72
CA ASP A 434 2.79 -12.75 9.56
C ASP A 434 2.43 -13.02 8.10
N GLU A 435 2.05 -11.98 7.36
CA GLU A 435 1.71 -12.07 5.93
C GLU A 435 2.95 -12.31 5.07
N SER A 436 4.07 -11.62 5.35
CA SER A 436 5.36 -11.82 4.69
C SER A 436 5.84 -13.26 4.87
N VAL A 437 5.85 -13.76 6.10
CA VAL A 437 6.23 -15.15 6.43
C VAL A 437 5.33 -16.15 5.73
N TRP A 438 4.03 -15.91 5.76
CA TRP A 438 3.08 -16.78 5.10
C TRP A 438 3.33 -16.86 3.57
N PHE A 439 3.45 -15.71 2.90
CA PHE A 439 3.68 -15.66 1.46
C PHE A 439 4.98 -16.37 1.06
N ILE A 440 6.08 -16.03 1.74
CA ILE A 440 7.39 -16.61 1.47
C ILE A 440 7.39 -18.12 1.68
N ASN A 441 6.79 -18.61 2.78
CA ASN A 441 6.67 -20.04 3.05
C ASN A 441 5.90 -20.77 1.95
N ASN A 442 4.81 -20.21 1.46
CA ASN A 442 4.02 -20.80 0.38
C ASN A 442 4.79 -20.86 -0.95
N MET A 443 5.59 -19.84 -1.26
CA MET A 443 6.42 -19.84 -2.46
C MET A 443 7.58 -20.86 -2.35
N LEU A 444 8.25 -20.91 -1.20
CA LEU A 444 9.31 -21.88 -0.94
C LEU A 444 8.81 -23.33 -0.96
N ALA A 445 7.65 -23.61 -0.35
CA ALA A 445 7.03 -24.94 -0.34
C ALA A 445 6.69 -25.46 -1.75
N ARG A 446 6.46 -24.55 -2.70
CA ARG A 446 6.19 -24.85 -4.13
C ARG A 446 7.44 -24.82 -4.99
N GLY A 447 8.62 -24.69 -4.37
CA GLY A 447 9.90 -24.72 -5.06
C GLY A 447 10.22 -23.47 -5.88
N VAL A 448 9.64 -22.31 -5.52
CA VAL A 448 10.06 -21.02 -6.08
C VAL A 448 11.45 -20.68 -5.56
N TYR A 449 12.37 -20.43 -6.48
CA TYR A 449 13.74 -20.03 -6.17
C TYR A 449 13.90 -18.51 -6.25
N PHE A 450 14.55 -17.93 -5.26
CA PHE A 450 15.00 -16.52 -5.23
C PHE A 450 16.20 -16.37 -4.29
N ASP A 451 17.01 -15.38 -4.55
CA ASP A 451 18.21 -15.05 -3.76
C ASP A 451 17.90 -14.03 -2.66
N VAL A 452 17.02 -13.07 -2.94
CA VAL A 452 16.72 -11.89 -2.12
C VAL A 452 15.22 -11.79 -1.84
N ILE A 453 14.88 -11.39 -0.62
CA ILE A 453 13.55 -10.92 -0.27
C ILE A 453 13.53 -9.40 -0.41
N GLY A 454 12.63 -8.88 -1.24
CA GLY A 454 12.35 -7.46 -1.42
C GLY A 454 11.05 -7.06 -0.74
N GLU A 455 11.08 -5.98 0.03
CA GLU A 455 9.90 -5.44 0.72
C GLU A 455 9.67 -3.99 0.32
N SER A 456 8.40 -3.61 0.07
CA SER A 456 8.00 -2.21 0.04
C SER A 456 7.72 -1.70 1.44
N TYR A 457 8.12 -0.46 1.73
CA TYR A 457 7.75 0.19 2.97
C TYR A 457 7.24 1.61 2.76
N TYR A 458 5.98 1.81 3.11
CA TYR A 458 5.29 3.10 3.16
C TYR A 458 4.51 3.18 4.48
N PRO A 459 4.82 4.13 5.38
CA PRO A 459 4.22 4.18 6.72
C PRO A 459 2.70 4.16 6.75
N LYS A 460 2.08 4.74 5.71
CA LYS A 460 0.61 4.79 5.58
C LYS A 460 -0.03 3.40 5.52
N TRP A 461 0.65 2.42 4.91
CA TRP A 461 0.09 1.08 4.66
C TRP A 461 0.80 -0.03 5.43
N HIS A 462 2.08 0.19 5.77
CA HIS A 462 2.96 -0.87 6.30
C HIS A 462 3.35 -0.65 7.77
N GLY A 463 2.63 0.23 8.49
CA GLY A 463 2.85 0.43 9.92
C GLY A 463 4.07 1.27 10.28
N THR A 464 4.58 1.07 11.48
CA THR A 464 5.67 1.87 12.07
C THR A 464 7.05 1.40 11.63
N LEU A 465 8.09 2.20 11.92
CA LEU A 465 9.48 1.78 11.73
C LEU A 465 9.86 0.57 12.60
N ASP A 466 9.23 0.40 13.76
CA ASP A 466 9.47 -0.79 14.60
C ASP A 466 8.83 -2.04 13.98
N ASP A 467 7.66 -1.90 13.35
CA ASP A 467 7.05 -2.99 12.59
C ASP A 467 7.96 -3.40 11.43
N LEU A 468 8.49 -2.43 10.67
CA LEU A 468 9.48 -2.69 9.61
C LEU A 468 10.71 -3.43 10.16
N ARG A 469 11.31 -2.91 11.23
CA ARG A 469 12.50 -3.51 11.87
C ARG A 469 12.25 -4.95 12.29
N ASN A 470 11.12 -5.19 12.96
CA ASN A 470 10.74 -6.52 13.46
C ASN A 470 10.53 -7.49 12.30
N ASN A 471 9.79 -7.08 11.25
CA ASN A 471 9.57 -7.89 10.06
C ASN A 471 10.90 -8.26 9.40
N LEU A 472 11.70 -7.29 8.99
CA LEU A 472 12.94 -7.55 8.28
C LEU A 472 13.93 -8.37 9.11
N THR A 473 13.98 -8.16 10.42
CA THR A 473 14.85 -8.94 11.33
C THR A 473 14.42 -10.40 11.42
N ASP A 474 13.11 -10.68 11.52
CA ASP A 474 12.59 -12.03 11.51
C ASP A 474 12.84 -12.73 10.18
N LEU A 475 12.54 -12.05 9.04
CA LEU A 475 12.77 -12.61 7.70
C LEU A 475 14.24 -12.96 7.48
N ALA A 476 15.17 -12.09 7.90
CA ALA A 476 16.61 -12.33 7.78
C ALA A 476 17.05 -13.58 8.57
N LYS A 477 16.61 -13.71 9.81
CA LYS A 477 16.92 -14.86 10.69
C LYS A 477 16.26 -16.16 10.20
N ARG A 478 14.98 -16.07 9.84
CA ARG A 478 14.14 -17.23 9.49
C ARG A 478 14.58 -17.89 8.20
N TYR A 479 14.87 -17.10 7.16
CA TYR A 479 15.15 -17.62 5.82
C TYR A 479 16.64 -17.67 5.47
N SER A 480 17.50 -17.07 6.26
CA SER A 480 18.94 -16.90 5.94
C SER A 480 19.18 -16.36 4.52
N LYS A 481 18.26 -15.51 4.05
CA LYS A 481 18.34 -14.81 2.76
C LYS A 481 18.72 -13.35 2.96
N ASP A 482 19.24 -12.74 1.92
CA ASP A 482 19.51 -11.32 1.90
C ASP A 482 18.21 -10.53 1.74
N ILE A 483 18.14 -9.36 2.36
CA ILE A 483 16.94 -8.51 2.43
C ILE A 483 17.25 -7.13 1.83
N ILE A 484 16.34 -6.62 1.02
CA ILE A 484 16.38 -5.26 0.47
C ILE A 484 15.01 -4.61 0.69
N VAL A 485 14.97 -3.36 1.16
CA VAL A 485 13.78 -2.53 1.04
C VAL A 485 13.77 -1.98 -0.39
N VAL A 486 13.10 -2.72 -1.28
CA VAL A 486 13.20 -2.50 -2.73
C VAL A 486 12.33 -1.34 -3.21
N GLU A 487 11.45 -0.85 -2.32
CA GLU A 487 10.63 0.32 -2.60
C GLU A 487 10.26 1.06 -1.31
N TYR A 488 10.55 2.35 -1.26
CA TYR A 488 10.15 3.27 -0.20
C TYR A 488 10.26 4.72 -0.71
N SER A 489 9.73 5.69 0.06
CA SER A 489 9.85 7.11 -0.29
C SER A 489 10.21 7.97 0.93
N GLN A 490 9.50 7.79 2.05
CA GLN A 490 9.61 8.60 3.27
C GLN A 490 10.64 8.02 4.26
N LEU A 491 11.06 8.83 5.24
CA LEU A 491 11.93 8.40 6.36
C LEU A 491 13.26 7.82 5.87
N LYS A 492 13.93 8.56 4.97
CA LYS A 492 15.09 8.09 4.21
C LYS A 492 16.22 7.57 5.10
N LYS A 493 16.55 8.29 6.19
CA LYS A 493 17.63 7.89 7.11
C LYS A 493 17.23 6.65 7.91
N GLU A 494 16.03 6.63 8.48
CA GLU A 494 15.55 5.59 9.36
C GLU A 494 15.36 4.26 8.61
N VAL A 495 14.77 4.30 7.44
CA VAL A 495 14.58 3.10 6.59
C VAL A 495 15.93 2.51 6.17
N ASN A 496 16.87 3.35 5.75
CA ASN A 496 18.22 2.90 5.40
C ASN A 496 18.97 2.35 6.62
N GLU A 497 18.84 3.00 7.78
CA GLU A 497 19.45 2.50 9.01
C GLU A 497 18.92 1.10 9.39
N ILE A 498 17.63 0.87 9.29
CA ILE A 498 17.04 -0.45 9.52
C ILE A 498 17.56 -1.44 8.48
N ALA A 499 17.46 -1.11 7.20
CA ALA A 499 17.78 -2.02 6.10
C ALA A 499 19.26 -2.44 6.07
N PHE A 500 20.19 -1.54 6.45
CA PHE A 500 21.62 -1.87 6.45
C PHE A 500 22.09 -2.61 7.71
N ASN A 501 21.37 -2.49 8.85
CA ASN A 501 21.80 -3.03 10.14
C ASN A 501 21.09 -4.36 10.52
N LEU A 502 20.54 -5.09 9.54
CA LEU A 502 19.95 -6.40 9.83
C LEU A 502 21.02 -7.41 10.26
N PRO A 503 20.64 -8.41 11.08
CA PRO A 503 21.58 -9.40 11.61
C PRO A 503 22.28 -10.20 10.50
N ASP A 504 23.46 -10.72 10.81
CA ASP A 504 24.27 -11.61 9.96
C ASP A 504 24.63 -10.99 8.59
N ASP A 505 24.77 -9.67 8.53
CA ASP A 505 24.99 -8.90 7.29
C ASP A 505 23.94 -9.19 6.19
N ARG A 506 22.72 -9.58 6.57
CA ARG A 506 21.64 -9.90 5.61
C ARG A 506 20.99 -8.67 5.01
N GLY A 507 21.04 -7.53 5.68
CA GLY A 507 20.54 -6.28 5.16
C GLY A 507 21.44 -5.74 4.04
N LYS A 508 20.95 -5.67 2.82
CA LYS A 508 21.75 -5.21 1.68
C LYS A 508 21.49 -3.76 1.31
N GLY A 509 20.39 -3.17 1.78
CA GLY A 509 20.10 -1.75 1.57
C GLY A 509 18.75 -1.49 0.97
N THR A 510 18.64 -0.47 0.12
CA THR A 510 17.35 0.08 -0.29
C THR A 510 17.33 0.55 -1.74
N PHE A 511 16.08 0.68 -2.28
CA PHE A 511 15.80 1.47 -3.48
C PHE A 511 14.72 2.51 -3.15
N ILE A 512 15.02 3.80 -3.31
CA ILE A 512 14.00 4.84 -3.23
C ILE A 512 13.18 4.85 -4.52
N TRP A 513 11.85 4.96 -4.38
CA TRP A 513 10.92 4.95 -5.50
C TRP A 513 10.76 6.33 -6.12
N GLU A 514 11.08 6.45 -7.40
CA GLU A 514 10.90 7.61 -8.29
C GLU A 514 11.26 8.97 -7.65
N PRO A 515 12.47 9.12 -7.09
CA PRO A 515 12.85 10.30 -6.34
C PRO A 515 13.03 11.55 -7.20
N LEU A 516 12.98 11.42 -8.53
CA LEU A 516 13.15 12.55 -9.46
C LEU A 516 11.92 13.45 -9.51
N ASN A 517 10.71 12.90 -9.37
CA ASN A 517 9.47 13.62 -9.67
C ASN A 517 8.30 13.34 -8.72
N THR A 518 8.39 12.39 -7.79
CA THR A 518 7.25 11.98 -6.97
C THR A 518 7.50 12.16 -5.48
N TRP A 519 6.42 12.35 -4.72
CA TRP A 519 6.36 12.44 -3.26
C TRP A 519 7.51 13.24 -2.64
N GLU A 520 8.41 12.58 -1.91
CA GLU A 520 9.59 13.21 -1.33
C GLU A 520 10.78 13.18 -2.31
N LYS A 521 10.62 13.85 -3.43
CA LYS A 521 11.61 13.98 -4.48
C LYS A 521 12.90 14.65 -3.99
N ILE A 522 14.03 14.23 -4.56
CA ILE A 522 15.35 14.77 -4.25
C ILE A 522 15.82 15.85 -5.24
N PHE A 523 14.95 16.20 -6.17
CA PHE A 523 15.10 17.33 -7.08
C PHE A 523 13.88 18.25 -6.99
N ASP A 524 14.06 19.54 -7.24
CA ASP A 524 12.98 20.51 -7.31
C ASP A 524 12.22 20.43 -8.66
N GLU A 525 11.23 21.31 -8.85
CA GLU A 525 10.42 21.37 -10.07
C GLU A 525 11.23 21.77 -11.33
N LYS A 526 12.43 22.34 -11.12
CA LYS A 526 13.33 22.76 -12.19
C LYS A 526 14.45 21.74 -12.45
N GLY A 527 14.46 20.65 -11.68
CA GLY A 527 15.48 19.61 -11.78
C GLY A 527 16.80 19.93 -11.04
N ASN A 528 16.81 20.90 -10.13
CA ASN A 528 17.96 21.11 -9.26
C ASN A 528 17.85 20.19 -8.05
N GLU A 529 18.99 19.69 -7.56
CA GLU A 529 19.02 18.93 -6.31
C GLU A 529 18.49 19.76 -5.14
N ASN A 530 17.88 19.09 -4.17
CA ASN A 530 17.38 19.72 -2.96
C ASN A 530 18.05 19.14 -1.71
N GLU A 531 17.73 19.68 -0.53
CA GLU A 531 18.32 19.27 0.75
C GLU A 531 18.17 17.78 1.09
N LEU A 532 17.15 17.12 0.54
CA LEU A 532 16.95 15.67 0.76
C LEU A 532 18.05 14.83 0.11
N MET A 533 18.72 15.33 -0.92
CA MET A 533 19.87 14.67 -1.55
C MET A 533 21.01 14.48 -0.55
N MET A 534 21.27 15.46 0.33
CA MET A 534 22.35 15.40 1.33
C MET A 534 22.16 14.24 2.32
N GLN A 535 20.94 13.77 2.55
CA GLN A 535 20.69 12.58 3.38
C GLN A 535 21.36 11.34 2.77
N TYR A 536 21.39 11.24 1.44
CA TYR A 536 22.06 10.13 0.75
C TYR A 536 23.59 10.20 0.82
N ASP A 537 24.16 11.40 0.85
CA ASP A 537 25.60 11.56 1.13
C ASP A 537 25.97 11.01 2.51
N GLU A 538 25.15 11.29 3.53
CA GLU A 538 25.35 10.76 4.88
C GLU A 538 25.19 9.24 4.92
N ILE A 539 24.15 8.68 4.27
CA ILE A 539 23.90 7.25 4.17
C ILE A 539 25.08 6.56 3.46
N ASN A 540 25.53 7.10 2.32
CA ASN A 540 26.66 6.58 1.58
C ASN A 540 27.95 6.56 2.42
N LYS A 541 28.24 7.67 3.11
CA LYS A 541 29.41 7.76 4.00
C LYS A 541 29.36 6.74 5.12
N ARG A 542 28.17 6.48 5.68
CA ARG A 542 28.00 5.59 6.83
C ARG A 542 28.02 4.10 6.46
N PHE A 543 27.45 3.72 5.34
CA PHE A 543 27.18 2.31 5.04
C PHE A 543 27.92 1.75 3.82
N LEU A 544 28.35 2.59 2.86
CA LEU A 544 28.95 2.13 1.62
C LEU A 544 30.45 2.49 1.50
N LYS A 545 30.84 3.70 1.92
CA LYS A 545 32.25 4.10 1.95
C LYS A 545 32.91 3.53 3.20
N LYS A 546 33.74 2.52 3.03
CA LYS A 546 34.71 2.06 4.03
C LYS A 546 36.05 2.72 3.81
#